data_a0e50c6bb06c24be5bf9b5e9c52aef45
#
_entry.id   a0e50c6bb06c24be5bf9b5e9c52aef45
#
_cell.length_a   1.000
_cell.length_b   1.000
_cell.length_c   1.000
_cell.angle_alpha   90.00
_cell.angle_beta   90.00
_cell.angle_gamma   90.00
#
_symmetry.space_group_name_H-M   'P 1'
#
loop_
_entity.id
_entity.type
_entity.pdbx_description
1 polymer ?
#
loop_
_entity_poly.entity_id
_entity_poly.type
_entity_poly.pdbx_seq_one_letter_code
_entity_poly.pdbx_strand_id
1 'polypeptide(L)'
;MPPAGRYRWVICSLLFFATTINYIDRQVVSLLGPTLSAQFGWSDLDYSHIIFNFTLAYAIGLLAVGPLIDRLGTKLGFALAIAFWSLAAIGHAVAHLYNGPAIPSIDISASTGFAFVSLVGTVAGFSLARFALALGEAGNFPASIKATAEWFPKKERALATGVFNSGTNVGALVAPLVVPWITLTWGWSWAFVITGALGFIWMAVWLLVYHPPREHPSLSKAELDYIESDPVESVQPIAWRRLLPHRQTWAFAAGKFLTDPIWWLYLYWVPDFLHKAHHIDLKGSALPIFVIYQIATIGSVAGGWLPARLMAQGWTLNRARKTAMLVPALCVLPIVFAPLVSSMWVAVLLIGLAAAAHQAWSANLFTFSSDMFPKRAVGSVVGIGGMGGAVGGMFIALAVGQILTATGGSYVIIFAMAGTAYLLAFGVIHLLVPTITPVSLDN
;
A
#
# COMPACT_ATOMS: atom_id res chain seq x y z
N MET A 1 14.90 36.79 -9.91
CA MET A 1 13.63 36.30 -10.47
C MET A 1 12.57 36.41 -9.39
N PRO A 2 11.36 36.91 -9.64
CA PRO A 2 10.29 36.86 -8.65
C PRO A 2 10.07 35.43 -8.22
N PRO A 3 9.77 35.15 -6.93
CA PRO A 3 9.52 33.78 -6.49
C PRO A 3 8.36 33.20 -7.31
N ALA A 4 8.57 32.04 -7.92
CA ALA A 4 7.50 31.31 -8.60
C ALA A 4 6.36 31.12 -7.62
N GLY A 5 5.11 31.25 -8.07
CA GLY A 5 3.94 31.00 -7.27
C GLY A 5 4.00 29.60 -6.61
N ARG A 6 3.12 29.32 -5.68
CA ARG A 6 3.10 28.06 -4.92
C ARG A 6 1.84 27.24 -5.17
N TYR A 7 1.10 27.54 -6.24
CA TYR A 7 -0.18 26.86 -6.51
C TYR A 7 -0.03 25.35 -6.73
N ARG A 8 1.08 24.92 -7.33
CA ARG A 8 1.43 23.50 -7.50
C ARG A 8 1.40 22.72 -6.17
N TRP A 9 1.72 23.39 -5.05
CA TRP A 9 1.66 22.75 -3.72
C TRP A 9 0.22 22.60 -3.20
N VAL A 10 -0.74 23.41 -3.67
CA VAL A 10 -2.17 23.19 -3.43
C VAL A 10 -2.61 21.91 -4.10
N ILE A 11 -2.20 21.68 -5.35
CA ILE A 11 -2.47 20.40 -6.03
C ILE A 11 -1.82 19.24 -5.29
N CYS A 12 -0.55 19.36 -4.87
CA CYS A 12 0.13 18.34 -4.08
C CYS A 12 -0.62 18.01 -2.76
N SER A 13 -1.16 19.03 -2.10
CA SER A 13 -1.98 18.83 -0.89
C SER A 13 -3.26 18.06 -1.19
N LEU A 14 -3.92 18.30 -2.33
CA LEU A 14 -5.08 17.51 -2.76
C LEU A 14 -4.68 16.04 -2.98
N LEU A 15 -3.54 15.77 -3.62
CA LEU A 15 -3.05 14.41 -3.81
C LEU A 15 -2.74 13.71 -2.46
N PHE A 16 -2.17 14.44 -1.51
CA PHE A 16 -1.94 13.98 -0.15
C PHE A 16 -3.24 13.58 0.55
N PHE A 17 -4.28 14.43 0.50
CA PHE A 17 -5.57 14.12 1.12
C PHE A 17 -6.29 12.97 0.41
N ALA A 18 -6.22 12.87 -0.93
CA ALA A 18 -6.75 11.71 -1.66
C ALA A 18 -6.14 10.40 -1.15
N THR A 19 -4.80 10.38 -1.02
CA THR A 19 -4.07 9.21 -0.53
C THR A 19 -4.37 8.91 0.93
N THR A 20 -4.59 9.94 1.76
CA THR A 20 -5.01 9.79 3.15
C THR A 20 -6.39 9.12 3.25
N ILE A 21 -7.38 9.62 2.51
CA ILE A 21 -8.74 9.05 2.47
C ILE A 21 -8.70 7.61 1.97
N ASN A 22 -7.97 7.35 0.88
CA ASN A 22 -7.78 6.02 0.33
C ASN A 22 -7.30 5.00 1.39
N TYR A 23 -6.32 5.37 2.21
CA TYR A 23 -5.81 4.50 3.26
C TYR A 23 -6.73 4.37 4.47
N ILE A 24 -7.53 5.40 4.77
CA ILE A 24 -8.59 5.29 5.79
C ILE A 24 -9.62 4.26 5.33
N ASP A 25 -10.18 4.38 4.10
CA ASP A 25 -11.19 3.48 3.55
C ASP A 25 -10.69 2.02 3.52
N ARG A 26 -9.43 1.84 3.14
CA ARG A 26 -8.77 0.52 3.11
C ARG A 26 -8.76 -0.15 4.48
N GLN A 27 -8.55 0.60 5.56
CA GLN A 27 -8.41 0.07 6.90
C GLN A 27 -9.73 -0.18 7.64
N VAL A 28 -10.86 0.37 7.19
CA VAL A 28 -12.14 0.23 7.90
C VAL A 28 -12.49 -1.25 8.14
N VAL A 29 -12.43 -2.09 7.11
CA VAL A 29 -12.71 -3.54 7.26
C VAL A 29 -11.72 -4.22 8.20
N SER A 30 -10.44 -3.84 8.15
CA SER A 30 -9.42 -4.41 9.03
C SER A 30 -9.67 -4.10 10.50
N LEU A 31 -9.96 -2.84 10.80
CA LEU A 31 -10.25 -2.41 12.18
C LEU A 31 -11.55 -2.99 12.70
N LEU A 32 -12.55 -3.16 11.83
CA LEU A 32 -13.84 -3.74 12.16
C LEU A 32 -13.86 -5.28 12.04
N GLY A 33 -12.81 -5.91 11.54
CA GLY A 33 -12.74 -7.35 11.29
C GLY A 33 -13.25 -8.19 12.47
N PRO A 34 -12.71 -8.04 13.69
CA PRO A 34 -13.21 -8.78 14.85
C PRO A 34 -14.70 -8.54 15.14
N THR A 35 -15.17 -7.29 15.02
CA THR A 35 -16.56 -6.91 15.27
C THR A 35 -17.50 -7.52 14.22
N LEU A 36 -17.13 -7.45 12.94
CA LEU A 36 -17.93 -7.98 11.84
C LEU A 36 -17.94 -9.51 11.85
N SER A 37 -16.79 -10.15 12.14
CA SER A 37 -16.69 -11.60 12.27
C SER A 37 -17.58 -12.11 13.40
N ALA A 38 -17.56 -11.46 14.54
CA ALA A 38 -18.43 -11.83 15.68
C ALA A 38 -19.93 -11.63 15.34
N GLN A 39 -20.26 -10.55 14.64
CA GLN A 39 -21.66 -10.22 14.31
C GLN A 39 -22.24 -11.13 13.22
N PHE A 40 -21.45 -11.49 12.19
CA PHE A 40 -21.89 -12.25 11.03
C PHE A 40 -21.48 -13.72 11.05
N GLY A 41 -20.75 -14.15 12.10
CA GLY A 41 -20.30 -15.53 12.24
C GLY A 41 -19.19 -15.90 11.24
N TRP A 42 -18.36 -14.95 10.81
CA TRP A 42 -17.27 -15.24 9.86
C TRP A 42 -16.15 -16.03 10.53
N SER A 43 -15.72 -17.07 9.86
CA SER A 43 -14.47 -17.76 10.16
C SER A 43 -13.25 -16.94 9.71
N ASP A 44 -12.05 -17.35 10.17
CA ASP A 44 -10.79 -16.76 9.69
C ASP A 44 -10.63 -16.93 8.18
N LEU A 45 -11.15 -18.02 7.64
CA LEU A 45 -11.12 -18.29 6.20
C LEU A 45 -12.05 -17.35 5.43
N ASP A 46 -13.26 -17.08 5.95
CA ASP A 46 -14.19 -16.12 5.35
C ASP A 46 -13.58 -14.73 5.29
N TYR A 47 -12.98 -14.27 6.39
CA TYR A 47 -12.28 -13.00 6.43
C TYR A 47 -11.10 -12.97 5.45
N SER A 48 -10.34 -14.06 5.34
CA SER A 48 -9.22 -14.14 4.39
C SER A 48 -9.68 -14.03 2.94
N HIS A 49 -10.83 -14.60 2.57
CA HIS A 49 -11.42 -14.45 1.24
C HIS A 49 -11.84 -13.01 0.95
N ILE A 50 -12.38 -12.29 1.93
CA ILE A 50 -12.71 -10.87 1.78
C ILE A 50 -11.44 -10.05 1.48
N ILE A 51 -10.33 -10.32 2.17
CA ILE A 51 -9.04 -9.65 1.93
C ILE A 51 -8.41 -10.10 0.60
N PHE A 52 -8.47 -11.40 0.26
CA PHE A 52 -7.99 -11.92 -1.01
C PHE A 52 -8.66 -11.24 -2.20
N ASN A 53 -10.01 -11.12 -2.18
CA ASN A 53 -10.74 -10.48 -3.27
C ASN A 53 -10.37 -9.00 -3.44
N PHE A 54 -10.04 -8.30 -2.35
CA PHE A 54 -9.47 -6.95 -2.43
C PHE A 54 -8.11 -6.94 -3.13
N THR A 55 -7.17 -7.80 -2.72
CA THR A 55 -5.81 -7.81 -3.28
C THR A 55 -5.82 -8.27 -4.74
N LEU A 56 -6.68 -9.20 -5.11
CA LEU A 56 -6.89 -9.63 -6.49
C LEU A 56 -7.39 -8.48 -7.36
N ALA A 57 -8.44 -7.79 -6.91
CA ALA A 57 -9.00 -6.65 -7.65
C ALA A 57 -8.00 -5.50 -7.76
N TYR A 58 -7.22 -5.25 -6.72
CA TYR A 58 -6.18 -4.22 -6.72
C TYR A 58 -5.08 -4.54 -7.75
N ALA A 59 -4.65 -5.79 -7.85
CA ALA A 59 -3.68 -6.24 -8.85
C ALA A 59 -4.22 -6.06 -10.28
N ILE A 60 -5.48 -6.45 -10.53
CA ILE A 60 -6.16 -6.22 -11.82
C ILE A 60 -6.28 -4.72 -12.11
N GLY A 61 -6.68 -3.93 -11.12
CA GLY A 61 -6.83 -2.49 -11.22
C GLY A 61 -5.53 -1.78 -11.62
N LEU A 62 -4.40 -2.17 -11.04
CA LEU A 62 -3.08 -1.60 -11.38
C LEU A 62 -2.73 -1.78 -12.87
N LEU A 63 -3.19 -2.86 -13.50
CA LEU A 63 -2.99 -3.10 -14.94
C LEU A 63 -3.93 -2.27 -15.82
N ALA A 64 -5.18 -2.09 -15.38
CA ALA A 64 -6.25 -1.52 -16.19
C ALA A 64 -6.37 0.00 -16.06
N VAL A 65 -6.15 0.54 -14.85
CA VAL A 65 -6.52 1.92 -14.53
C VAL A 65 -5.53 2.95 -15.08
N GLY A 66 -4.24 2.61 -15.19
CA GLY A 66 -3.25 3.52 -15.80
C GLY A 66 -3.63 3.95 -17.22
N PRO A 67 -3.82 3.01 -18.16
CA PRO A 67 -4.29 3.32 -19.50
C PRO A 67 -5.64 4.04 -19.55
N LEU A 68 -6.54 3.77 -18.61
CA LEU A 68 -7.83 4.44 -18.51
C LEU A 68 -7.66 5.93 -18.15
N ILE A 69 -6.83 6.23 -17.13
CA ILE A 69 -6.51 7.60 -16.72
C ILE A 69 -5.79 8.34 -17.87
N ASP A 70 -4.95 7.65 -18.65
CA ASP A 70 -4.28 8.27 -19.78
C ASP A 70 -5.25 8.70 -20.88
N ARG A 71 -6.30 7.92 -21.14
CA ARG A 71 -7.34 8.23 -22.12
C ARG A 71 -8.31 9.33 -21.66
N LEU A 72 -8.70 9.30 -20.40
CA LEU A 72 -9.69 10.24 -19.83
C LEU A 72 -9.07 11.57 -19.40
N GLY A 73 -7.74 11.62 -19.30
CA GLY A 73 -7.03 12.74 -18.70
C GLY A 73 -7.05 12.70 -17.16
N THR A 74 -6.13 13.41 -16.53
CA THR A 74 -5.90 13.37 -15.08
C THR A 74 -7.11 13.84 -14.29
N LYS A 75 -7.76 14.96 -14.70
CA LYS A 75 -8.90 15.53 -14.00
C LYS A 75 -10.06 14.56 -13.86
N LEU A 76 -10.57 14.08 -15.01
CA LEU A 76 -11.73 13.21 -15.05
C LEU A 76 -11.39 11.78 -14.60
N GLY A 77 -10.25 11.25 -15.03
CA GLY A 77 -9.83 9.89 -14.66
C GLY A 77 -9.69 9.71 -13.16
N PHE A 78 -9.09 10.70 -12.48
CA PHE A 78 -8.96 10.65 -11.02
C PHE A 78 -10.31 10.83 -10.32
N ALA A 79 -11.14 11.79 -10.76
CA ALA A 79 -12.48 11.99 -10.20
C ALA A 79 -13.35 10.73 -10.30
N LEU A 80 -13.32 10.04 -11.45
CA LEU A 80 -14.08 8.79 -11.65
C LEU A 80 -13.55 7.65 -10.78
N ALA A 81 -12.23 7.51 -10.63
CA ALA A 81 -11.63 6.54 -9.73
C ALA A 81 -12.11 6.77 -8.28
N ILE A 82 -12.09 8.03 -7.83
CA ILE A 82 -12.55 8.40 -6.47
C ILE A 82 -14.04 8.19 -6.30
N ALA A 83 -14.86 8.61 -7.25
CA ALA A 83 -16.30 8.37 -7.21
C ALA A 83 -16.61 6.87 -7.08
N PHE A 84 -15.92 6.05 -7.86
CA PHE A 84 -16.11 4.60 -7.86
C PHE A 84 -15.71 3.97 -6.53
N TRP A 85 -14.52 4.28 -5.99
CA TRP A 85 -14.12 3.72 -4.70
C TRP A 85 -14.99 4.25 -3.55
N SER A 86 -15.39 5.52 -3.58
CA SER A 86 -16.26 6.10 -2.56
C SER A 86 -17.64 5.43 -2.52
N LEU A 87 -18.23 5.15 -3.70
CA LEU A 87 -19.45 4.36 -3.80
C LEU A 87 -19.26 2.95 -3.25
N ALA A 88 -18.15 2.31 -3.58
CA ALA A 88 -17.83 0.97 -3.10
C ALA A 88 -17.57 0.96 -1.58
N ALA A 89 -16.92 2.00 -1.03
CA ALA A 89 -16.75 2.18 0.41
C ALA A 89 -18.11 2.26 1.12
N ILE A 90 -18.99 3.13 0.66
CA ILE A 90 -20.36 3.25 1.18
C ILE A 90 -21.14 1.94 1.00
N GLY A 91 -20.92 1.24 -0.11
CA GLY A 91 -21.55 -0.06 -0.41
C GLY A 91 -21.32 -1.12 0.66
N HIS A 92 -20.21 -1.06 1.41
CA HIS A 92 -19.99 -1.98 2.54
C HIS A 92 -21.04 -1.84 3.63
N ALA A 93 -21.62 -0.67 3.82
CA ALA A 93 -22.67 -0.46 4.82
C ALA A 93 -23.93 -1.33 4.59
N VAL A 94 -24.18 -1.71 3.34
CA VAL A 94 -25.30 -2.57 2.93
C VAL A 94 -24.88 -3.95 2.45
N ALA A 95 -23.58 -4.26 2.46
CA ALA A 95 -23.04 -5.54 1.97
C ALA A 95 -23.62 -6.76 2.71
N HIS A 96 -24.02 -6.59 3.96
CA HIS A 96 -24.65 -7.63 4.78
C HIS A 96 -26.05 -8.04 4.29
N LEU A 97 -26.70 -7.22 3.45
CA LEU A 97 -28.02 -7.52 2.87
C LEU A 97 -27.92 -8.38 1.60
N TYR A 98 -26.70 -8.73 1.17
CA TYR A 98 -26.51 -9.51 -0.04
C TYR A 98 -27.08 -10.92 0.11
N ASN A 99 -28.00 -11.26 -0.76
CA ASN A 99 -28.62 -12.59 -0.91
C ASN A 99 -28.68 -13.05 -2.38
N GLY A 100 -27.77 -12.49 -3.20
CA GLY A 100 -27.60 -12.85 -4.59
C GLY A 100 -26.90 -14.20 -4.78
N PRO A 101 -26.57 -14.57 -6.04
CA PRO A 101 -25.90 -15.83 -6.36
C PRO A 101 -24.51 -15.93 -5.69
N ALA A 102 -24.07 -17.17 -5.44
CA ALA A 102 -22.72 -17.40 -4.96
C ALA A 102 -21.67 -16.81 -5.92
N ILE A 103 -20.62 -16.20 -5.36
CA ILE A 103 -19.50 -15.66 -6.13
C ILE A 103 -18.31 -16.61 -6.07
N PRO A 104 -17.61 -16.83 -7.20
CA PRO A 104 -16.42 -17.67 -7.20
C PRO A 104 -15.25 -16.99 -6.46
N SER A 105 -14.48 -17.77 -5.74
CA SER A 105 -13.21 -17.38 -5.16
C SER A 105 -12.22 -18.52 -5.27
N ILE A 106 -10.98 -18.28 -4.89
CA ILE A 106 -9.91 -19.27 -4.91
C ILE A 106 -9.44 -19.47 -3.48
N ASP A 107 -9.17 -20.73 -3.14
CA ASP A 107 -8.56 -21.11 -1.87
C ASP A 107 -7.32 -21.98 -2.09
N ILE A 108 -6.49 -22.13 -1.07
CA ILE A 108 -5.33 -23.01 -1.08
C ILE A 108 -5.80 -24.42 -0.68
N SER A 109 -5.52 -25.39 -1.54
CA SER A 109 -5.79 -26.81 -1.27
C SER A 109 -4.49 -27.58 -1.12
N ALA A 110 -4.38 -28.38 -0.07
CA ALA A 110 -3.23 -29.23 0.17
C ALA A 110 -3.06 -30.33 -0.91
N SER A 111 -4.16 -30.74 -1.56
CA SER A 111 -4.15 -31.82 -2.55
C SER A 111 -3.91 -31.34 -3.98
N THR A 112 -4.38 -30.14 -4.34
CA THR A 112 -4.37 -29.63 -5.73
C THR A 112 -3.62 -28.30 -5.88
N GLY A 113 -3.08 -27.74 -4.80
CA GLY A 113 -2.47 -26.41 -4.74
C GLY A 113 -3.53 -25.30 -4.65
N PHE A 114 -4.60 -25.37 -5.45
CA PHE A 114 -5.72 -24.41 -5.44
C PHE A 114 -7.06 -25.14 -5.57
N ALA A 115 -8.08 -24.57 -4.93
CA ALA A 115 -9.47 -24.99 -5.06
C ALA A 115 -10.36 -23.80 -5.38
N PHE A 116 -11.39 -24.00 -6.20
CA PHE A 116 -12.45 -23.02 -6.38
C PHE A 116 -13.48 -23.20 -5.26
N VAL A 117 -13.82 -22.09 -4.61
CA VAL A 117 -14.83 -22.04 -3.56
C VAL A 117 -15.91 -21.05 -3.93
N SER A 118 -17.10 -21.22 -3.35
CA SER A 118 -18.26 -20.37 -3.57
C SER A 118 -18.57 -19.58 -2.31
N LEU A 119 -18.43 -18.26 -2.38
CA LEU A 119 -18.77 -17.36 -1.29
C LEU A 119 -20.26 -17.00 -1.36
N VAL A 120 -20.94 -17.00 -0.24
CA VAL A 120 -22.39 -16.72 -0.13
C VAL A 120 -22.68 -15.70 0.96
N GLY A 121 -23.91 -15.16 0.95
CA GLY A 121 -24.40 -14.28 2.00
C GLY A 121 -23.51 -13.08 2.27
N THR A 122 -23.28 -12.78 3.53
CA THR A 122 -22.50 -11.60 3.95
C THR A 122 -21.06 -11.64 3.46
N VAL A 123 -20.41 -12.82 3.41
CA VAL A 123 -19.04 -12.97 2.89
C VAL A 123 -18.97 -12.57 1.43
N ALA A 124 -19.93 -13.01 0.61
CA ALA A 124 -20.02 -12.63 -0.81
C ALA A 124 -20.26 -11.12 -0.96
N GLY A 125 -21.18 -10.55 -0.18
CA GLY A 125 -21.48 -9.12 -0.22
C GLY A 125 -20.27 -8.25 0.12
N PHE A 126 -19.57 -8.56 1.21
CA PHE A 126 -18.37 -7.83 1.60
C PHE A 126 -17.21 -8.06 0.62
N SER A 127 -17.07 -9.28 0.06
CA SER A 127 -16.07 -9.56 -0.98
C SER A 127 -16.32 -8.75 -2.23
N LEU A 128 -17.57 -8.61 -2.69
CA LEU A 128 -17.93 -7.77 -3.84
C LEU A 128 -17.64 -6.29 -3.58
N ALA A 129 -18.03 -5.78 -2.41
CA ALA A 129 -17.77 -4.40 -2.03
C ALA A 129 -16.25 -4.13 -1.95
N ARG A 130 -15.46 -5.05 -1.38
CA ARG A 130 -13.99 -4.97 -1.32
C ARG A 130 -13.36 -5.05 -2.70
N PHE A 131 -13.86 -5.91 -3.58
CA PHE A 131 -13.39 -6.01 -4.96
C PHE A 131 -13.62 -4.70 -5.71
N ALA A 132 -14.82 -4.14 -5.63
CA ALA A 132 -15.13 -2.84 -6.24
C ALA A 132 -14.27 -1.71 -5.66
N LEU A 133 -14.12 -1.65 -4.32
CA LEU A 133 -13.27 -0.67 -3.65
C LEU A 133 -11.85 -0.71 -4.20
N ALA A 134 -11.25 -1.89 -4.28
CA ALA A 134 -9.87 -2.08 -4.72
C ALA A 134 -9.64 -1.66 -6.18
N LEU A 135 -10.60 -1.93 -7.07
CA LEU A 135 -10.53 -1.46 -8.47
C LEU A 135 -10.47 0.07 -8.55
N GLY A 136 -11.28 0.76 -7.77
CA GLY A 136 -11.25 2.23 -7.70
C GLY A 136 -9.96 2.76 -7.06
N GLU A 137 -9.57 2.19 -5.94
CA GLU A 137 -8.36 2.58 -5.19
C GLU A 137 -7.07 2.42 -5.98
N ALA A 138 -7.00 1.43 -6.88
CA ALA A 138 -5.86 1.22 -7.76
C ALA A 138 -5.54 2.43 -8.65
N GLY A 139 -6.51 3.34 -8.85
CA GLY A 139 -6.33 4.58 -9.62
C GLY A 139 -5.61 5.68 -8.87
N ASN A 140 -5.54 5.64 -7.55
CA ASN A 140 -5.00 6.74 -6.74
C ASN A 140 -3.53 7.05 -7.08
N PHE A 141 -2.65 6.05 -7.04
CA PHE A 141 -1.22 6.26 -7.32
C PHE A 141 -0.93 6.65 -8.76
N PRO A 142 -1.44 5.98 -9.80
CA PRO A 142 -1.23 6.38 -11.19
C PRO A 142 -1.72 7.82 -11.46
N ALA A 143 -2.90 8.20 -10.98
CA ALA A 143 -3.42 9.55 -11.14
C ALA A 143 -2.58 10.59 -10.41
N SER A 144 -2.15 10.31 -9.18
CA SER A 144 -1.31 11.22 -8.39
C SER A 144 0.07 11.42 -9.01
N ILE A 145 0.69 10.36 -9.52
CA ILE A 145 1.98 10.45 -10.23
C ILE A 145 1.83 11.28 -11.52
N LYS A 146 0.74 11.06 -12.27
CA LYS A 146 0.47 11.81 -13.49
C LYS A 146 0.22 13.29 -13.19
N ALA A 147 -0.62 13.62 -12.19
CA ALA A 147 -0.83 15.00 -11.74
C ALA A 147 0.48 15.67 -11.30
N THR A 148 1.33 14.92 -10.56
CA THR A 148 2.65 15.42 -10.17
C THR A 148 3.55 15.68 -11.38
N ALA A 149 3.50 14.82 -12.40
CA ALA A 149 4.28 15.03 -13.62
C ALA A 149 3.79 16.25 -14.42
N GLU A 150 2.49 16.55 -14.38
CA GLU A 150 1.89 17.72 -15.05
C GLU A 150 2.18 19.04 -14.31
N TRP A 151 2.22 19.02 -12.96
CA TRP A 151 2.29 20.22 -12.14
C TRP A 151 3.67 20.56 -11.58
N PHE A 152 4.64 19.64 -11.67
CA PHE A 152 5.96 19.85 -11.07
C PHE A 152 7.10 19.66 -12.08
N PRO A 153 8.09 20.57 -12.08
CA PRO A 153 9.33 20.34 -12.81
C PRO A 153 10.06 19.12 -12.25
N LYS A 154 10.83 18.42 -13.08
CA LYS A 154 11.53 17.16 -12.73
C LYS A 154 12.29 17.21 -11.40
N LYS A 155 12.93 18.34 -11.11
CA LYS A 155 13.72 18.55 -9.89
C LYS A 155 12.89 18.50 -8.60
N GLU A 156 11.57 18.80 -8.66
CA GLU A 156 10.66 18.82 -7.51
C GLU A 156 9.73 17.59 -7.46
N ARG A 157 9.61 16.80 -8.55
CA ARG A 157 8.69 15.65 -8.61
C ARG A 157 8.92 14.64 -7.50
N ALA A 158 10.19 14.34 -7.18
CA ALA A 158 10.50 13.40 -6.11
C ALA A 158 10.00 13.88 -4.74
N LEU A 159 10.15 15.18 -4.45
CA LEU A 159 9.63 15.78 -3.23
C LEU A 159 8.10 15.76 -3.19
N ALA A 160 7.44 16.18 -4.28
CA ALA A 160 5.99 16.17 -4.38
C ALA A 160 5.41 14.74 -4.23
N THR A 161 6.05 13.74 -4.86
CA THR A 161 5.70 12.33 -4.69
C THR A 161 5.86 11.88 -3.24
N GLY A 162 6.95 12.26 -2.57
CA GLY A 162 7.15 11.97 -1.15
C GLY A 162 6.07 12.58 -0.27
N VAL A 163 5.68 13.84 -0.55
CA VAL A 163 4.63 14.53 0.19
C VAL A 163 3.28 13.83 0.02
N PHE A 164 2.81 13.59 -1.20
CA PHE A 164 1.50 12.93 -1.33
C PHE A 164 1.52 11.48 -0.82
N ASN A 165 2.63 10.76 -1.02
CA ASN A 165 2.75 9.39 -0.51
C ASN A 165 2.73 9.32 1.02
N SER A 166 3.17 10.37 1.73
CA SER A 166 3.07 10.42 3.19
C SER A 166 1.62 10.40 3.70
N GLY A 167 0.65 10.70 2.83
CA GLY A 167 -0.78 10.52 3.11
C GLY A 167 -1.14 9.09 3.47
N THR A 168 -0.41 8.09 2.95
CA THR A 168 -0.61 6.67 3.34
C THR A 168 -0.39 6.45 4.84
N ASN A 169 0.69 7.04 5.38
CA ASN A 169 1.01 6.94 6.79
C ASN A 169 -0.01 7.71 7.65
N VAL A 170 -0.41 8.91 7.20
CA VAL A 170 -1.43 9.71 7.91
C VAL A 170 -2.77 8.98 7.93
N GLY A 171 -3.20 8.38 6.81
CA GLY A 171 -4.40 7.54 6.76
C GLY A 171 -4.32 6.36 7.74
N ALA A 172 -3.17 5.66 7.75
CA ALA A 172 -2.93 4.56 8.67
C ALA A 172 -2.91 4.96 10.16
N LEU A 173 -2.49 6.20 10.46
CA LEU A 173 -2.50 6.75 11.82
C LEU A 173 -3.89 7.22 12.26
N VAL A 174 -4.65 7.82 11.35
CA VAL A 174 -5.95 8.43 11.65
C VAL A 174 -7.06 7.38 11.75
N ALA A 175 -7.05 6.36 10.88
CA ALA A 175 -8.09 5.35 10.83
C ALA A 175 -8.33 4.64 12.18
N PRO A 176 -7.31 4.17 12.93
CA PRO A 176 -7.51 3.53 14.23
C PRO A 176 -8.13 4.41 15.31
N LEU A 177 -8.08 5.72 15.14
CA LEU A 177 -8.71 6.68 16.07
C LEU A 177 -10.14 6.99 15.66
N VAL A 178 -10.36 7.24 14.36
CA VAL A 178 -11.64 7.72 13.82
C VAL A 178 -12.64 6.58 13.65
N VAL A 179 -12.21 5.43 13.10
CA VAL A 179 -13.13 4.31 12.80
C VAL A 179 -13.77 3.73 14.06
N PRO A 180 -13.01 3.41 15.15
CA PRO A 180 -13.64 2.96 16.39
C PRO A 180 -14.58 3.99 16.99
N TRP A 181 -14.20 5.29 16.98
CA TRP A 181 -15.06 6.35 17.49
C TRP A 181 -16.38 6.43 16.75
N ILE A 182 -16.38 6.43 15.42
CA ILE A 182 -17.59 6.41 14.60
C ILE A 182 -18.43 5.17 14.92
N THR A 183 -17.79 4.00 14.95
CA THR A 183 -18.45 2.71 15.17
C THR A 183 -19.16 2.63 16.51
N LEU A 184 -18.51 3.09 17.58
CA LEU A 184 -19.05 3.09 18.93
C LEU A 184 -20.16 4.11 19.12
N THR A 185 -20.18 5.19 18.33
CA THR A 185 -21.16 6.26 18.43
C THR A 185 -22.40 6.00 17.59
N TRP A 186 -22.23 5.54 16.33
CA TRP A 186 -23.32 5.41 15.36
C TRP A 186 -23.48 4.01 14.76
N GLY A 187 -22.58 3.07 15.10
CA GLY A 187 -22.57 1.73 14.56
C GLY A 187 -21.59 1.58 13.39
N TRP A 188 -21.21 0.32 13.12
CA TRP A 188 -20.17 -0.03 12.16
C TRP A 188 -20.48 0.43 10.72
N SER A 189 -21.75 0.42 10.29
CA SER A 189 -22.14 0.84 8.94
C SER A 189 -21.78 2.29 8.67
N TRP A 190 -21.88 3.17 9.69
CA TRP A 190 -21.54 4.57 9.56
C TRP A 190 -20.06 4.82 9.36
N ALA A 191 -19.19 3.92 9.82
CA ALA A 191 -17.77 4.03 9.53
C ALA A 191 -17.51 4.00 8.01
N PHE A 192 -18.16 3.10 7.28
CA PHE A 192 -18.07 3.04 5.82
C PHE A 192 -18.73 4.21 5.12
N VAL A 193 -19.90 4.64 5.61
CA VAL A 193 -20.63 5.77 5.00
C VAL A 193 -19.85 7.07 5.15
N ILE A 194 -19.35 7.36 6.34
CA ILE A 194 -18.64 8.62 6.60
C ILE A 194 -17.29 8.66 5.86
N THR A 195 -16.50 7.59 5.93
CA THR A 195 -15.18 7.58 5.26
C THR A 195 -15.35 7.63 3.75
N GLY A 196 -16.28 6.86 3.16
CA GLY A 196 -16.56 6.92 1.73
C GLY A 196 -17.13 8.27 1.28
N ALA A 197 -17.96 8.95 2.12
CA ALA A 197 -18.48 10.28 1.83
C ALA A 197 -17.37 11.35 1.76
N LEU A 198 -16.29 11.20 2.52
CA LEU A 198 -15.13 12.10 2.45
C LEU A 198 -14.52 12.11 1.04
N GLY A 199 -14.53 10.98 0.34
CA GLY A 199 -14.05 10.91 -1.05
C GLY A 199 -14.91 11.76 -2.00
N PHE A 200 -16.24 11.82 -1.84
CA PHE A 200 -17.08 12.71 -2.64
C PHE A 200 -16.85 14.18 -2.34
N ILE A 201 -16.63 14.54 -1.08
CA ILE A 201 -16.27 15.91 -0.69
C ILE A 201 -14.93 16.27 -1.37
N TRP A 202 -13.96 15.40 -1.29
CA TRP A 202 -12.67 15.61 -1.94
C TRP A 202 -12.82 15.72 -3.47
N MET A 203 -13.63 14.86 -4.09
CA MET A 203 -13.89 14.89 -5.53
C MET A 203 -14.51 16.22 -5.97
N ALA A 204 -15.46 16.76 -5.21
CA ALA A 204 -16.03 18.07 -5.51
C ALA A 204 -14.95 19.18 -5.48
N VAL A 205 -14.09 19.18 -4.45
CA VAL A 205 -12.97 20.13 -4.37
C VAL A 205 -12.00 19.93 -5.55
N TRP A 206 -11.67 18.67 -5.89
CA TRP A 206 -10.80 18.35 -7.02
C TRP A 206 -11.34 18.88 -8.34
N LEU A 207 -12.60 18.66 -8.66
CA LEU A 207 -13.22 19.12 -9.89
C LEU A 207 -13.24 20.64 -10.02
N LEU A 208 -13.36 21.36 -8.90
CA LEU A 208 -13.33 22.82 -8.85
C LEU A 208 -11.92 23.39 -8.96
N VAL A 209 -10.95 22.76 -8.31
CA VAL A 209 -9.58 23.31 -8.14
C VAL A 209 -8.63 22.84 -9.23
N TYR A 210 -8.70 21.55 -9.62
CA TYR A 210 -7.75 21.01 -10.59
C TYR A 210 -8.08 21.40 -12.03
N HIS A 211 -7.10 21.96 -12.71
CA HIS A 211 -7.07 22.16 -14.16
C HIS A 211 -5.67 21.84 -14.68
N PRO A 212 -5.48 21.49 -15.94
CA PRO A 212 -4.14 21.44 -16.51
C PRO A 212 -3.42 22.79 -16.34
N PRO A 213 -2.10 22.83 -16.08
CA PRO A 213 -1.40 24.07 -15.77
C PRO A 213 -1.63 25.20 -16.78
N ARG A 214 -1.66 24.90 -18.08
CA ARG A 214 -1.91 25.88 -19.15
C ARG A 214 -3.31 26.48 -19.16
N GLU A 215 -4.27 25.77 -18.60
CA GLU A 215 -5.70 26.15 -18.57
C GLU A 215 -6.11 26.70 -17.21
N HIS A 216 -5.18 26.76 -16.25
CA HIS A 216 -5.52 27.11 -14.88
C HIS A 216 -5.70 28.62 -14.69
N PRO A 217 -6.92 29.11 -14.31
CA PRO A 217 -7.25 30.53 -14.31
C PRO A 217 -6.45 31.36 -13.29
N SER A 218 -5.99 30.74 -12.20
CA SER A 218 -5.28 31.43 -11.10
C SER A 218 -3.77 31.23 -11.14
N LEU A 219 -3.22 30.57 -12.18
CA LEU A 219 -1.80 30.30 -12.29
C LEU A 219 -1.07 31.51 -12.86
N SER A 220 -0.04 32.01 -12.16
CA SER A 220 0.77 33.09 -12.69
C SER A 220 1.66 32.60 -13.86
N LYS A 221 1.93 33.47 -14.83
CA LYS A 221 2.83 33.15 -15.93
C LYS A 221 4.22 32.69 -15.44
N ALA A 222 4.74 33.31 -14.38
CA ALA A 222 6.03 32.95 -13.80
C ALA A 222 6.03 31.51 -13.20
N GLU A 223 4.92 31.08 -12.63
CA GLU A 223 4.78 29.71 -12.11
C GLU A 223 4.58 28.71 -13.25
N LEU A 224 3.81 29.06 -14.29
CA LEU A 224 3.67 28.23 -15.47
C LEU A 224 5.02 28.00 -16.18
N ASP A 225 5.77 29.08 -16.42
CA ASP A 225 7.11 29.01 -17.02
C ASP A 225 8.07 28.15 -16.15
N TYR A 226 7.89 28.18 -14.83
CA TYR A 226 8.66 27.34 -13.91
C TYR A 226 8.26 25.87 -13.99
N ILE A 227 6.97 25.57 -14.06
CA ILE A 227 6.45 24.18 -14.20
C ILE A 227 6.95 23.58 -15.53
N GLU A 228 6.94 24.38 -16.60
CA GLU A 228 7.35 23.98 -17.96
C GLU A 228 8.86 24.16 -18.21
N SER A 229 9.67 24.47 -17.19
CA SER A 229 11.11 24.74 -17.34
C SER A 229 11.95 23.55 -17.80
N ASP A 230 11.40 22.34 -17.77
CA ASP A 230 12.10 21.15 -18.24
C ASP A 230 12.07 21.04 -19.77
N PRO A 231 13.17 20.60 -20.40
CA PRO A 231 13.15 20.24 -21.81
C PRO A 231 12.08 19.18 -22.09
N VAL A 232 11.37 19.32 -23.21
CA VAL A 232 10.42 18.30 -23.67
C VAL A 232 11.24 17.07 -24.09
N GLU A 233 11.46 16.13 -23.16
CA GLU A 233 12.00 14.83 -23.51
C GLU A 233 10.85 13.92 -23.92
N SER A 234 10.90 13.43 -25.14
CA SER A 234 10.11 12.27 -25.57
C SER A 234 10.69 11.00 -24.94
N VAL A 235 10.48 10.82 -23.62
CA VAL A 235 10.88 9.59 -22.94
C VAL A 235 9.85 8.53 -23.26
N GLN A 236 10.09 7.75 -24.32
CA GLN A 236 9.25 6.57 -24.57
C GLN A 236 9.47 5.56 -23.42
N PRO A 237 8.40 5.08 -22.77
CA PRO A 237 8.51 4.02 -21.77
C PRO A 237 9.17 2.79 -22.38
N ILE A 238 10.05 2.14 -21.63
CA ILE A 238 10.67 0.90 -22.09
C ILE A 238 9.67 -0.23 -21.91
N ALA A 239 9.41 -0.98 -22.98
CA ALA A 239 8.53 -2.13 -22.95
C ALA A 239 9.05 -3.18 -21.93
N TRP A 240 8.15 -3.75 -21.14
CA TRP A 240 8.47 -4.76 -20.11
C TRP A 240 9.31 -5.92 -20.66
N ARG A 241 9.05 -6.36 -21.89
CA ARG A 241 9.81 -7.42 -22.56
C ARG A 241 11.32 -7.16 -22.63
N ARG A 242 11.76 -5.88 -22.57
CA ARG A 242 13.17 -5.51 -22.53
C ARG A 242 13.75 -5.54 -21.11
N LEU A 243 12.91 -5.51 -20.10
CA LEU A 243 13.30 -5.52 -18.69
C LEU A 243 13.34 -6.93 -18.08
N LEU A 244 12.43 -7.81 -18.53
CA LEU A 244 12.30 -9.18 -18.02
C LEU A 244 13.56 -10.05 -18.16
N PRO A 245 14.44 -9.90 -19.18
CA PRO A 245 15.68 -10.68 -19.24
C PRO A 245 16.72 -10.33 -18.16
N HIS A 246 16.58 -9.17 -17.50
CA HIS A 246 17.57 -8.70 -16.53
C HIS A 246 17.32 -9.23 -15.13
N ARG A 247 18.33 -9.89 -14.53
CA ARG A 247 18.27 -10.43 -13.15
C ARG A 247 17.98 -9.34 -12.11
N GLN A 248 18.33 -8.09 -12.39
CA GLN A 248 18.06 -6.94 -11.53
C GLN A 248 16.53 -6.67 -11.41
N THR A 249 15.78 -6.89 -12.49
CA THR A 249 14.30 -6.80 -12.47
C THR A 249 13.71 -7.85 -11.53
N TRP A 250 14.20 -9.07 -11.63
CA TRP A 250 13.73 -10.18 -10.76
C TRP A 250 14.18 -10.02 -9.32
N ALA A 251 15.34 -9.44 -9.06
CA ALA A 251 15.78 -9.12 -7.70
C ALA A 251 14.84 -8.12 -7.04
N PHE A 252 14.43 -7.07 -7.76
CA PHE A 252 13.45 -6.11 -7.27
C PHE A 252 12.07 -6.73 -7.11
N ALA A 253 11.59 -7.48 -8.11
CA ALA A 253 10.28 -8.14 -8.07
C ALA A 253 10.19 -9.19 -6.93
N ALA A 254 11.23 -10.00 -6.73
CA ALA A 254 11.29 -10.96 -5.62
C ALA A 254 11.32 -10.26 -4.26
N GLY A 255 12.07 -9.15 -4.15
CA GLY A 255 12.05 -8.32 -2.95
C GLY A 255 10.65 -7.84 -2.60
N LYS A 256 9.91 -7.31 -3.58
CA LYS A 256 8.51 -6.88 -3.42
C LYS A 256 7.58 -8.06 -3.12
N PHE A 257 7.69 -9.15 -3.87
CA PHE A 257 6.85 -10.35 -3.70
C PHE A 257 6.96 -10.95 -2.28
N LEU A 258 8.16 -10.96 -1.69
CA LEU A 258 8.39 -11.53 -0.36
C LEU A 258 8.07 -10.56 0.79
N THR A 259 8.18 -9.25 0.60
CA THR A 259 8.11 -8.30 1.72
C THR A 259 6.85 -7.43 1.74
N ASP A 260 6.26 -7.07 0.60
CA ASP A 260 5.01 -6.34 0.57
C ASP A 260 3.84 -7.11 1.20
N PRO A 261 3.74 -8.46 1.02
CA PRO A 261 2.74 -9.27 1.72
C PRO A 261 2.78 -9.12 3.24
N ILE A 262 3.97 -8.92 3.81
CA ILE A 262 4.13 -8.75 5.26
C ILE A 262 3.57 -7.40 5.73
N TRP A 263 3.70 -6.34 4.91
CA TRP A 263 3.02 -5.08 5.18
C TRP A 263 1.49 -5.22 5.16
N TRP A 264 0.96 -5.96 4.19
CA TRP A 264 -0.47 -6.24 4.09
C TRP A 264 -0.96 -7.11 5.25
N LEU A 265 -0.12 -8.06 5.71
CA LEU A 265 -0.37 -8.83 6.93
C LEU A 265 -0.54 -7.90 8.15
N TYR A 266 0.38 -6.95 8.35
CA TYR A 266 0.27 -6.00 9.45
C TYR A 266 -0.98 -5.14 9.34
N LEU A 267 -1.29 -4.68 8.12
CA LEU A 267 -2.44 -3.81 7.87
C LEU A 267 -3.77 -4.50 8.16
N TYR A 268 -3.91 -5.77 7.77
CA TYR A 268 -5.21 -6.47 7.83
C TYR A 268 -5.39 -7.39 9.04
N TRP A 269 -4.30 -7.90 9.63
CA TRP A 269 -4.38 -8.95 10.65
C TRP A 269 -3.89 -8.54 12.04
N VAL A 270 -3.19 -7.40 12.18
CA VAL A 270 -2.78 -6.92 13.49
C VAL A 270 -3.97 -6.60 14.40
N PRO A 271 -5.08 -5.97 13.93
CA PRO A 271 -6.26 -5.77 14.76
C PRO A 271 -6.86 -7.08 15.28
N ASP A 272 -6.95 -8.11 14.42
CA ASP A 272 -7.45 -9.44 14.79
C ASP A 272 -6.49 -10.16 15.76
N PHE A 273 -5.18 -10.07 15.54
CA PHE A 273 -4.18 -10.59 16.47
C PHE A 273 -4.31 -9.97 17.87
N LEU A 274 -4.42 -8.64 17.96
CA LEU A 274 -4.58 -7.96 19.26
C LEU A 274 -5.87 -8.37 19.95
N HIS A 275 -6.95 -8.56 19.19
CA HIS A 275 -8.22 -9.03 19.71
C HIS A 275 -8.12 -10.46 20.25
N LYS A 276 -7.59 -11.40 19.46
CA LYS A 276 -7.51 -12.83 19.81
C LYS A 276 -6.47 -13.12 20.91
N ALA A 277 -5.27 -12.56 20.78
CA ALA A 277 -4.15 -12.88 21.67
C ALA A 277 -4.16 -12.08 22.98
N HIS A 278 -4.69 -10.85 22.95
CA HIS A 278 -4.66 -9.95 24.11
C HIS A 278 -6.05 -9.52 24.58
N HIS A 279 -7.12 -10.10 24.01
CA HIS A 279 -8.53 -9.84 24.39
C HIS A 279 -8.93 -8.36 24.39
N ILE A 280 -8.38 -7.60 23.41
CA ILE A 280 -8.62 -6.17 23.29
C ILE A 280 -9.83 -5.95 22.39
N ASP A 281 -10.77 -5.14 22.88
CA ASP A 281 -11.92 -4.69 22.11
C ASP A 281 -11.55 -3.59 21.10
N LEU A 282 -12.51 -3.21 20.27
CA LEU A 282 -12.34 -2.18 19.25
C LEU A 282 -11.84 -0.84 19.81
N LYS A 283 -12.35 -0.45 21.00
CA LYS A 283 -11.94 0.79 21.66
C LYS A 283 -10.49 0.72 22.16
N GLY A 284 -10.14 -0.39 22.78
CA GLY A 284 -8.80 -0.62 23.33
C GLY A 284 -7.73 -0.77 22.25
N SER A 285 -8.09 -1.19 21.03
CA SER A 285 -7.14 -1.41 19.93
C SER A 285 -6.63 -0.12 19.27
N ALA A 286 -7.34 1.00 19.42
CA ALA A 286 -7.03 2.26 18.74
C ALA A 286 -5.62 2.77 19.06
N LEU A 287 -5.27 2.89 20.34
CA LEU A 287 -3.96 3.39 20.77
C LEU A 287 -2.80 2.43 20.42
N PRO A 288 -2.88 1.11 20.67
CA PRO A 288 -1.87 0.16 20.23
C PRO A 288 -1.56 0.23 18.73
N ILE A 289 -2.59 0.25 17.88
CA ILE A 289 -2.42 0.31 16.42
C ILE A 289 -1.83 1.66 15.99
N PHE A 290 -2.29 2.77 16.59
CA PHE A 290 -1.70 4.08 16.38
C PHE A 290 -0.20 4.09 16.71
N VAL A 291 0.22 3.52 17.84
CA VAL A 291 1.63 3.45 18.24
C VAL A 291 2.45 2.63 17.24
N ILE A 292 1.94 1.51 16.74
CA ILE A 292 2.61 0.70 15.71
C ILE A 292 2.92 1.54 14.47
N TYR A 293 1.93 2.25 13.92
CA TYR A 293 2.13 3.07 12.72
C TYR A 293 2.97 4.33 12.97
N GLN A 294 2.94 4.87 14.19
CA GLN A 294 3.83 5.97 14.56
C GLN A 294 5.30 5.52 14.55
N ILE A 295 5.60 4.34 15.10
CA ILE A 295 6.93 3.74 15.06
C ILE A 295 7.34 3.43 13.61
N ALA A 296 6.40 2.93 12.78
CA ALA A 296 6.64 2.67 11.36
C ALA A 296 7.06 3.95 10.60
N THR A 297 6.45 5.09 10.92
CA THR A 297 6.79 6.40 10.32
C THR A 297 8.24 6.79 10.62
N ILE A 298 8.71 6.57 11.85
CA ILE A 298 10.12 6.79 12.22
C ILE A 298 11.05 5.90 11.39
N GLY A 299 10.65 4.63 11.17
CA GLY A 299 11.40 3.68 10.35
C GLY A 299 11.58 4.13 8.89
N SER A 300 10.56 4.77 8.31
CA SER A 300 10.64 5.32 6.95
C SER A 300 11.75 6.37 6.81
N VAL A 301 11.85 7.27 7.78
CA VAL A 301 12.89 8.32 7.81
C VAL A 301 14.27 7.70 8.05
N ALA A 302 14.39 6.81 9.03
CA ALA A 302 15.65 6.12 9.36
C ALA A 302 16.18 5.29 8.18
N GLY A 303 15.28 4.67 7.41
CA GLY A 303 15.63 3.88 6.21
C GLY A 303 16.30 4.69 5.11
N GLY A 304 15.88 5.92 4.90
CA GLY A 304 16.54 6.84 3.96
C GLY A 304 17.84 7.44 4.50
N TRP A 305 17.88 7.73 5.81
CA TRP A 305 19.03 8.34 6.46
C TRP A 305 20.24 7.39 6.56
N LEU A 306 20.03 6.11 6.86
CA LEU A 306 21.11 5.16 7.11
C LEU A 306 22.09 5.02 5.92
N PRO A 307 21.65 4.72 4.68
CA PRO A 307 22.58 4.59 3.56
C PRO A 307 23.25 5.91 3.21
N ALA A 308 22.57 7.04 3.33
CA ALA A 308 23.16 8.37 3.10
C ALA A 308 24.31 8.64 4.07
N ARG A 309 24.13 8.32 5.37
CA ARG A 309 25.17 8.47 6.38
C ARG A 309 26.38 7.56 6.12
N LEU A 310 26.14 6.29 5.75
CA LEU A 310 27.22 5.33 5.46
C LEU A 310 28.04 5.79 4.24
N MET A 311 27.39 6.28 3.19
CA MET A 311 28.09 6.84 2.02
C MET A 311 28.88 8.10 2.38
N ALA A 312 28.34 8.99 3.23
CA ALA A 312 29.07 10.14 3.74
C ALA A 312 30.32 9.75 4.57
N GLN A 313 30.34 8.55 5.16
CA GLN A 313 31.49 7.98 5.84
C GLN A 313 32.47 7.25 4.90
N GLY A 314 32.29 7.37 3.57
CA GLY A 314 33.18 6.77 2.57
C GLY A 314 32.85 5.32 2.18
N TRP A 315 31.69 4.78 2.57
CA TRP A 315 31.29 3.45 2.12
C TRP A 315 30.91 3.47 0.64
N THR A 316 31.23 2.39 -0.07
CA THR A 316 30.77 2.21 -1.45
C THR A 316 29.25 2.08 -1.50
N LEU A 317 28.63 2.50 -2.62
CA LEU A 317 27.19 2.41 -2.85
C LEU A 317 26.68 0.98 -2.54
N ASN A 318 27.34 -0.04 -3.09
CA ASN A 318 26.94 -1.44 -2.89
C ASN A 318 26.93 -1.84 -1.41
N ARG A 319 27.99 -1.51 -0.66
CA ARG A 319 28.10 -1.84 0.76
C ARG A 319 27.06 -1.07 1.59
N ALA A 320 26.90 0.22 1.34
CA ALA A 320 25.93 1.07 2.06
C ALA A 320 24.48 0.62 1.84
N ARG A 321 24.08 0.35 0.59
CA ARG A 321 22.73 -0.12 0.25
C ARG A 321 22.43 -1.49 0.84
N LYS A 322 23.34 -2.46 0.70
CA LYS A 322 23.13 -3.80 1.25
C LYS A 322 23.08 -3.80 2.78
N THR A 323 23.89 -3.00 3.45
CA THR A 323 23.80 -2.84 4.90
C THR A 323 22.49 -2.18 5.31
N ALA A 324 22.05 -1.15 4.56
CA ALA A 324 20.76 -0.49 4.81
C ALA A 324 19.53 -1.38 4.54
N MET A 325 19.69 -2.48 3.81
CA MET A 325 18.68 -3.53 3.67
C MET A 325 18.83 -4.63 4.72
N LEU A 326 20.05 -5.05 5.05
CA LEU A 326 20.29 -6.11 6.03
C LEU A 326 19.88 -5.70 7.45
N VAL A 327 20.17 -4.46 7.85
CA VAL A 327 19.82 -3.97 9.19
C VAL A 327 18.30 -4.06 9.44
N PRO A 328 17.42 -3.52 8.58
CA PRO A 328 15.98 -3.72 8.74
C PRO A 328 15.57 -5.20 8.72
N ALA A 329 16.15 -6.02 7.82
CA ALA A 329 15.84 -7.45 7.76
C ALA A 329 16.11 -8.16 9.09
N LEU A 330 17.18 -7.79 9.81
CA LEU A 330 17.48 -8.30 11.16
C LEU A 330 16.53 -7.71 12.21
N CYS A 331 16.14 -6.44 12.07
CA CYS A 331 15.22 -5.78 12.99
C CYS A 331 13.77 -6.34 12.92
N VAL A 332 13.40 -7.03 11.84
CA VAL A 332 12.09 -7.72 11.78
C VAL A 332 12.10 -9.02 12.59
N LEU A 333 13.22 -9.72 12.74
CA LEU A 333 13.28 -11.03 13.40
C LEU A 333 12.58 -11.09 14.76
N PRO A 334 12.71 -10.10 15.67
CA PRO A 334 12.08 -10.16 17.00
C PRO A 334 10.56 -10.29 16.98
N ILE A 335 9.87 -10.04 15.84
CA ILE A 335 8.42 -10.18 15.75
C ILE A 335 7.94 -11.60 16.02
N VAL A 336 8.79 -12.61 15.84
CA VAL A 336 8.48 -14.03 16.14
C VAL A 336 8.08 -14.24 17.60
N PHE A 337 8.49 -13.34 18.49
CA PHE A 337 8.15 -13.38 19.90
C PHE A 337 6.81 -12.71 20.23
N ALA A 338 6.25 -11.91 19.30
CA ALA A 338 5.01 -11.15 19.54
C ALA A 338 3.83 -12.04 19.99
N PRO A 339 3.56 -13.23 19.38
CA PRO A 339 2.49 -14.10 19.82
C PRO A 339 2.81 -14.89 21.12
N LEU A 340 4.04 -14.83 21.61
CA LEU A 340 4.50 -15.59 22.77
C LEU A 340 4.54 -14.75 24.05
N VAL A 341 4.44 -13.42 23.93
CA VAL A 341 4.50 -12.52 25.08
C VAL A 341 3.12 -12.24 25.64
N SER A 342 2.98 -12.27 26.96
CA SER A 342 1.73 -11.98 27.66
C SER A 342 1.41 -10.46 27.71
N SER A 343 2.43 -9.61 27.66
CA SER A 343 2.25 -8.16 27.68
C SER A 343 1.88 -7.63 26.29
N MET A 344 0.69 -7.06 26.16
CA MET A 344 0.23 -6.38 24.95
C MET A 344 1.23 -5.31 24.46
N TRP A 345 1.76 -4.48 25.37
CA TRP A 345 2.67 -3.42 24.98
C TRP A 345 4.00 -3.93 24.44
N VAL A 346 4.48 -5.07 24.96
CA VAL A 346 5.67 -5.72 24.39
C VAL A 346 5.37 -6.24 22.97
N ALA A 347 4.21 -6.86 22.75
CA ALA A 347 3.79 -7.27 21.41
C ALA A 347 3.66 -6.06 20.46
N VAL A 348 3.04 -4.96 20.91
CA VAL A 348 2.91 -3.71 20.15
C VAL A 348 4.27 -3.14 19.74
N LEU A 349 5.24 -3.12 20.64
CA LEU A 349 6.59 -2.63 20.36
C LEU A 349 7.34 -3.55 19.39
N LEU A 350 7.19 -4.87 19.50
CA LEU A 350 7.78 -5.83 18.56
C LEU A 350 7.19 -5.68 17.16
N ILE A 351 5.86 -5.54 17.05
CA ILE A 351 5.17 -5.31 15.77
C ILE A 351 5.55 -3.92 15.23
N GLY A 352 5.60 -2.90 16.08
CA GLY A 352 6.02 -1.55 15.70
C GLY A 352 7.45 -1.51 15.16
N LEU A 353 8.39 -2.22 15.80
CA LEU A 353 9.77 -2.37 15.31
C LEU A 353 9.79 -3.05 13.93
N ALA A 354 9.03 -4.13 13.76
CA ALA A 354 8.94 -4.82 12.48
C ALA A 354 8.30 -3.95 11.39
N ALA A 355 7.26 -3.18 11.71
CA ALA A 355 6.64 -2.23 10.80
C ALA A 355 7.61 -1.09 10.41
N ALA A 356 8.39 -0.56 11.36
CA ALA A 356 9.45 0.41 11.10
C ALA A 356 10.54 -0.15 10.19
N ALA A 357 10.95 -1.39 10.47
CA ALA A 357 11.93 -2.11 9.65
C ALA A 357 11.41 -2.36 8.23
N HIS A 358 10.11 -2.70 8.06
CA HIS A 358 9.48 -2.79 6.74
C HIS A 358 9.55 -1.47 5.97
N GLN A 359 9.21 -0.36 6.60
CA GLN A 359 9.25 0.96 5.95
C GLN A 359 10.68 1.35 5.56
N ALA A 360 11.66 1.06 6.41
CA ALA A 360 13.08 1.26 6.11
C ALA A 360 13.55 0.38 4.95
N TRP A 361 13.14 -0.89 4.93
CA TRP A 361 13.39 -1.83 3.84
C TRP A 361 12.79 -1.35 2.52
N SER A 362 11.51 -1.01 2.51
CA SER A 362 10.78 -0.55 1.34
C SER A 362 11.42 0.68 0.70
N ALA A 363 11.81 1.68 1.50
CA ALA A 363 12.52 2.87 1.02
C ALA A 363 13.83 2.51 0.30
N ASN A 364 14.60 1.57 0.87
CA ASN A 364 15.86 1.12 0.26
C ASN A 364 15.64 0.25 -0.98
N LEU A 365 14.58 -0.57 -1.00
CA LEU A 365 14.25 -1.39 -2.15
C LEU A 365 13.87 -0.53 -3.37
N PHE A 366 13.10 0.55 -3.19
CA PHE A 366 12.79 1.49 -4.26
C PHE A 366 14.05 2.20 -4.79
N THR A 367 14.93 2.64 -3.90
CA THR A 367 16.20 3.25 -4.30
C THR A 367 17.13 2.25 -5.00
N PHE A 368 17.11 0.98 -4.60
CA PHE A 368 17.86 -0.10 -5.26
C PHE A 368 17.49 -0.22 -6.73
N SER A 369 16.19 -0.09 -7.09
CA SER A 369 15.77 -0.09 -8.48
C SER A 369 16.30 1.12 -9.26
N SER A 370 16.29 2.31 -8.65
CA SER A 370 16.75 3.54 -9.29
C SER A 370 18.29 3.63 -9.42
N ASP A 371 19.02 2.90 -8.57
CA ASP A 371 20.48 2.81 -8.66
C ASP A 371 20.94 1.90 -9.83
N MET A 372 20.08 0.95 -10.27
CA MET A 372 20.42 -0.03 -11.31
C MET A 372 19.85 0.30 -12.69
N PHE A 373 18.73 0.99 -12.76
CA PHE A 373 18.05 1.23 -14.01
C PHE A 373 18.08 2.70 -14.44
N PRO A 374 18.21 2.98 -15.76
CA PRO A 374 18.11 4.35 -16.25
C PRO A 374 16.71 4.91 -15.93
N LYS A 375 16.61 6.23 -15.73
CA LYS A 375 15.38 6.92 -15.31
C LYS A 375 14.13 6.52 -16.13
N ARG A 376 14.29 6.31 -17.45
CA ARG A 376 13.22 5.88 -18.37
C ARG A 376 12.67 4.47 -18.11
N ALA A 377 13.40 3.63 -17.35
CA ALA A 377 13.02 2.25 -17.06
C ALA A 377 12.48 2.07 -15.63
N VAL A 378 12.83 2.97 -14.70
CA VAL A 378 12.50 2.82 -13.26
C VAL A 378 11.00 2.65 -13.04
N GLY A 379 10.15 3.42 -13.70
CA GLY A 379 8.69 3.30 -13.57
C GLY A 379 8.17 1.93 -13.97
N SER A 380 8.68 1.37 -15.08
CA SER A 380 8.29 0.03 -15.54
C SER A 380 8.79 -1.07 -14.60
N VAL A 381 10.01 -0.94 -14.06
CA VAL A 381 10.55 -1.89 -13.06
C VAL A 381 9.75 -1.85 -11.77
N VAL A 382 9.39 -0.64 -11.30
CA VAL A 382 8.54 -0.46 -10.12
C VAL A 382 7.15 -1.06 -10.35
N GLY A 383 6.59 -0.92 -11.57
CA GLY A 383 5.33 -1.57 -11.95
C GLY A 383 5.38 -3.09 -11.89
N ILE A 384 6.45 -3.70 -12.45
CA ILE A 384 6.67 -5.17 -12.38
C ILE A 384 6.78 -5.62 -10.92
N GLY A 385 7.56 -4.90 -10.11
CA GLY A 385 7.69 -5.22 -8.69
C GLY A 385 6.39 -5.03 -7.90
N GLY A 386 5.65 -3.96 -8.17
CA GLY A 386 4.34 -3.70 -7.55
C GLY A 386 3.34 -4.82 -7.83
N MET A 387 3.31 -5.34 -9.07
CA MET A 387 2.52 -6.54 -9.41
C MET A 387 3.00 -7.75 -8.63
N GLY A 388 4.32 -7.97 -8.52
CA GLY A 388 4.88 -9.05 -7.68
C GLY A 388 4.40 -8.94 -6.23
N GLY A 389 4.45 -7.73 -5.65
CA GLY A 389 3.95 -7.46 -4.30
C GLY A 389 2.45 -7.75 -4.14
N ALA A 390 1.62 -7.34 -5.11
CA ALA A 390 0.18 -7.60 -5.09
C ALA A 390 -0.12 -9.11 -5.17
N VAL A 391 0.56 -9.84 -6.06
CA VAL A 391 0.44 -11.31 -6.15
C VAL A 391 0.85 -11.97 -4.84
N GLY A 392 1.98 -11.57 -4.24
CA GLY A 392 2.38 -12.05 -2.92
C GLY A 392 1.34 -11.76 -1.84
N GLY A 393 0.70 -10.57 -1.89
CA GLY A 393 -0.40 -10.18 -1.00
C GLY A 393 -1.63 -11.09 -1.11
N MET A 394 -1.97 -11.57 -2.31
CA MET A 394 -3.04 -12.56 -2.50
C MET A 394 -2.69 -13.88 -1.80
N PHE A 395 -1.47 -14.38 -2.01
CA PHE A 395 -1.02 -15.61 -1.37
C PHE A 395 -1.02 -15.52 0.16
N ILE A 396 -0.51 -14.43 0.73
CA ILE A 396 -0.47 -14.28 2.19
C ILE A 396 -1.87 -14.18 2.78
N ALA A 397 -2.83 -13.53 2.11
CA ALA A 397 -4.20 -13.43 2.58
C ALA A 397 -4.82 -14.82 2.78
N LEU A 398 -4.75 -15.69 1.77
CA LEU A 398 -5.25 -17.07 1.86
C LEU A 398 -4.45 -17.92 2.85
N ALA A 399 -3.11 -17.81 2.83
CA ALA A 399 -2.25 -18.58 3.73
C ALA A 399 -2.54 -18.27 5.21
N VAL A 400 -2.78 -17.01 5.56
CA VAL A 400 -3.12 -16.62 6.94
C VAL A 400 -4.44 -17.24 7.38
N GLY A 401 -5.49 -17.18 6.55
CA GLY A 401 -6.78 -17.79 6.85
C GLY A 401 -6.66 -19.31 7.07
N GLN A 402 -5.93 -20.01 6.20
CA GLN A 402 -5.67 -21.45 6.32
C GLN A 402 -4.87 -21.80 7.58
N ILE A 403 -3.80 -21.04 7.88
CA ILE A 403 -2.97 -21.27 9.05
C ILE A 403 -3.80 -21.06 10.33
N LEU A 404 -4.56 -19.98 10.43
CA LEU A 404 -5.40 -19.71 11.59
C LEU A 404 -6.46 -20.80 11.80
N THR A 405 -7.12 -21.23 10.73
CA THR A 405 -8.09 -22.32 10.78
C THR A 405 -7.44 -23.63 11.23
N ALA A 406 -6.29 -23.99 10.66
CA ALA A 406 -5.58 -25.23 10.97
C ALA A 406 -4.98 -25.25 12.39
N THR A 407 -4.63 -24.08 12.94
CA THR A 407 -3.97 -23.94 14.26
C THR A 407 -4.90 -23.50 15.38
N GLY A 408 -6.20 -23.37 15.11
CA GLY A 408 -7.16 -22.88 16.10
C GLY A 408 -6.93 -21.41 16.49
N GLY A 409 -6.52 -20.57 15.53
CA GLY A 409 -6.33 -19.12 15.72
C GLY A 409 -4.92 -18.71 16.14
N SER A 410 -3.91 -19.61 16.09
CA SER A 410 -2.54 -19.29 16.50
C SER A 410 -1.77 -18.47 15.46
N TYR A 411 -1.20 -17.35 15.88
CA TYR A 411 -0.38 -16.45 15.04
C TYR A 411 1.12 -16.82 15.00
N VAL A 412 1.56 -17.87 15.71
CA VAL A 412 3.00 -18.21 15.84
C VAL A 412 3.65 -18.46 14.48
N ILE A 413 3.03 -19.28 13.62
CA ILE A 413 3.56 -19.59 12.28
C ILE A 413 3.55 -18.32 11.41
N ILE A 414 2.51 -17.52 11.49
CA ILE A 414 2.33 -16.30 10.69
C ILE A 414 3.45 -15.30 11.02
N PHE A 415 3.75 -15.09 12.28
CA PHE A 415 4.81 -14.16 12.68
C PHE A 415 6.22 -14.76 12.48
N ALA A 416 6.37 -16.08 12.51
CA ALA A 416 7.62 -16.72 12.10
C ALA A 416 7.88 -16.51 10.59
N MET A 417 6.86 -16.65 9.74
CA MET A 417 6.96 -16.32 8.31
C MET A 417 7.29 -14.83 8.11
N ALA A 418 6.62 -13.93 8.81
CA ALA A 418 6.87 -12.49 8.72
C ALA A 418 8.31 -12.14 9.15
N GLY A 419 8.81 -12.72 10.23
CA GLY A 419 10.15 -12.49 10.75
C GLY A 419 11.25 -12.94 9.79
N THR A 420 11.05 -14.06 9.08
CA THR A 420 12.07 -14.66 8.22
C THR A 420 12.03 -14.15 6.77
N ALA A 421 10.90 -13.63 6.31
CA ALA A 421 10.68 -13.19 4.93
C ALA A 421 11.73 -12.18 4.43
N TYR A 422 12.15 -11.24 5.26
CA TYR A 422 13.11 -10.18 4.88
C TYR A 422 14.53 -10.72 4.71
N LEU A 423 14.95 -11.66 5.53
CA LEU A 423 16.25 -12.32 5.37
C LEU A 423 16.26 -13.19 4.11
N LEU A 424 15.15 -13.90 3.85
CA LEU A 424 14.98 -14.64 2.60
C LEU A 424 15.05 -13.70 1.39
N ALA A 425 14.30 -12.60 1.43
CA ALA A 425 14.32 -11.58 0.38
C ALA A 425 15.71 -10.99 0.17
N PHE A 426 16.41 -10.66 1.26
CA PHE A 426 17.79 -10.18 1.20
C PHE A 426 18.74 -11.20 0.55
N GLY A 427 18.62 -12.47 0.93
CA GLY A 427 19.39 -13.58 0.34
C GLY A 427 19.14 -13.71 -1.16
N VAL A 428 17.88 -13.73 -1.60
CA VAL A 428 17.49 -13.80 -3.03
C VAL A 428 18.03 -12.59 -3.80
N ILE A 429 17.87 -11.38 -3.26
CA ILE A 429 18.41 -10.15 -3.88
C ILE A 429 19.95 -10.23 -3.97
N HIS A 430 20.60 -10.71 -2.93
CA HIS A 430 22.07 -10.84 -2.94
C HIS A 430 22.56 -11.86 -3.97
N LEU A 431 21.88 -12.99 -4.12
CA LEU A 431 22.22 -14.01 -5.12
C LEU A 431 22.00 -13.49 -6.56
N LEU A 432 20.90 -12.81 -6.82
CA LEU A 432 20.57 -12.26 -8.15
C LEU A 432 21.45 -11.04 -8.49
N VAL A 433 21.77 -10.21 -7.51
CA VAL A 433 22.57 -8.99 -7.66
C VAL A 433 23.67 -8.94 -6.58
N PRO A 434 24.75 -9.70 -6.73
CA PRO A 434 25.89 -9.65 -5.79
C PRO A 434 26.50 -8.25 -5.68
N THR A 435 26.54 -7.53 -6.80
CA THR A 435 27.01 -6.14 -6.88
C THR A 435 25.97 -5.29 -7.61
N ILE A 436 25.68 -4.11 -7.04
CA ILE A 436 24.77 -3.12 -7.65
C ILE A 436 25.50 -2.47 -8.82
N THR A 437 25.09 -2.82 -10.03
CA THR A 437 25.66 -2.30 -11.28
C THR A 437 24.52 -1.81 -12.19
N PRO A 438 24.70 -0.66 -12.87
CA PRO A 438 23.73 -0.18 -13.84
C PRO A 438 23.48 -1.19 -14.97
N VAL A 439 22.22 -1.29 -15.39
CA VAL A 439 21.79 -2.11 -16.54
C VAL A 439 21.88 -1.28 -17.80
N SER A 440 22.58 -1.81 -18.83
CA SER A 440 22.54 -1.25 -20.18
C SER A 440 21.30 -1.79 -20.91
N LEU A 441 20.51 -0.91 -21.46
CA LEU A 441 19.29 -1.22 -22.23
C LEU A 441 19.41 -0.81 -23.70
N ASP A 442 20.62 -0.49 -24.15
CA ASP A 442 20.88 0.08 -25.50
C ASP A 442 21.20 -1.00 -26.55
N ASN A 443 20.95 -2.30 -26.24
CA ASN A 443 21.10 -3.40 -27.19
C ASN A 443 19.75 -3.90 -27.69
#